data_c2ff592d5610023fcb08c0ffceadf698
#
_entry.id   c2ff592d5610023fcb08c0ffceadf698
#
_cell.length_a   1.000
_cell.length_b   1.000
_cell.length_c   1.000
_cell.angle_alpha   90.00
_cell.angle_beta   90.00
_cell.angle_gamma   90.00
#
_symmetry.space_group_name_H-M   'P 1'
#
loop_
_entity.id
_entity.type
_entity.pdbx_description
1 polymer ?
#
loop_
_entity_poly.entity_id
_entity_poly.type
_entity_poly.pdbx_seq_one_letter_code
_entity_poly.pdbx_strand_id
1 'polypeptide(L)'
;ILKAVSNVNGRIADRVVGLDVFDQIGIDRMMLDLDGTKTKSNLGANAILGVSLAVAAAAADSLGLPVWRYLGGVNAKVLPVPMMNIINGGSHSDAPIAFQEFMIRPVGAGSFREALRMGAEVFHALKGLIHARGLSTAVGDEGGFAPVLDGTEDALSMIVEAVEKAGYKPGRKSEGGQISIGLDCASSEFYRDGCYDY
;
A
#
# COMPACT_ATOMS: atom_id res chain seq x y z
N ILE A 1 -12.05 -8.99 -14.14
CA ILE A 1 -12.34 -9.85 -12.98
C ILE A 1 -12.71 -11.27 -13.44
N LEU A 2 -13.72 -11.45 -14.30
CA LEU A 2 -14.21 -12.80 -14.69
C LEU A 2 -13.13 -13.70 -15.32
N LYS A 3 -12.20 -13.14 -16.12
CA LYS A 3 -11.08 -13.92 -16.68
C LYS A 3 -10.16 -14.46 -15.58
N ALA A 4 -9.86 -13.67 -14.55
CA ALA A 4 -9.05 -14.12 -13.42
C ALA A 4 -9.75 -15.27 -12.65
N VAL A 5 -11.04 -15.13 -12.37
CA VAL A 5 -11.85 -16.18 -11.74
C VAL A 5 -11.84 -17.48 -12.58
N SER A 6 -12.03 -17.36 -13.90
CA SER A 6 -11.96 -18.51 -14.81
C SER A 6 -10.57 -19.18 -14.80
N ASN A 7 -9.49 -18.40 -14.73
CA ASN A 7 -8.14 -18.95 -14.65
C ASN A 7 -7.90 -19.70 -13.32
N VAL A 8 -8.43 -19.16 -12.21
CA VAL A 8 -8.34 -19.82 -10.89
C VAL A 8 -9.11 -21.13 -10.89
N ASN A 9 -10.38 -21.11 -11.32
CA ASN A 9 -11.28 -22.29 -11.27
C ASN A 9 -10.99 -23.36 -12.32
N GLY A 10 -10.19 -23.05 -13.33
CA GLY A 10 -9.78 -23.97 -14.40
C GLY A 10 -8.29 -24.22 -14.36
N ARG A 11 -7.52 -23.55 -15.20
CA ARG A 11 -6.10 -23.82 -15.44
C ARG A 11 -5.25 -23.95 -14.18
N ILE A 12 -5.48 -23.13 -13.15
CA ILE A 12 -4.74 -23.19 -11.90
C ILE A 12 -5.27 -24.33 -11.05
N ALA A 13 -6.59 -24.46 -10.87
CA ALA A 13 -7.19 -25.52 -10.08
C ALA A 13 -6.78 -26.91 -10.56
N ASP A 14 -6.76 -27.15 -11.89
CA ASP A 14 -6.34 -28.39 -12.49
C ASP A 14 -4.91 -28.85 -12.13
N ARG A 15 -4.09 -27.90 -11.67
CA ARG A 15 -2.69 -28.15 -11.31
C ARG A 15 -2.42 -28.10 -9.80
N VAL A 16 -3.22 -27.34 -9.04
CA VAL A 16 -3.04 -27.13 -7.58
C VAL A 16 -3.77 -28.20 -6.78
N VAL A 17 -4.94 -28.65 -7.24
CA VAL A 17 -5.74 -29.64 -6.49
C VAL A 17 -4.95 -30.94 -6.31
N GLY A 18 -4.82 -31.37 -5.05
CA GLY A 18 -4.09 -32.58 -4.66
C GLY A 18 -2.60 -32.35 -4.34
N LEU A 19 -2.10 -31.13 -4.47
CA LEU A 19 -0.74 -30.81 -4.01
C LEU A 19 -0.69 -30.63 -2.48
N ASP A 20 0.50 -30.77 -1.92
CA ASP A 20 0.75 -30.52 -0.50
C ASP A 20 0.66 -29.02 -0.22
N VAL A 21 -0.27 -28.62 0.65
CA VAL A 21 -0.50 -27.22 1.05
C VAL A 21 0.73 -26.58 1.71
N PHE A 22 1.63 -27.38 2.25
CA PHE A 22 2.87 -26.88 2.87
C PHE A 22 3.99 -26.62 1.86
N ASP A 23 3.88 -27.08 0.62
CA ASP A 23 4.84 -26.75 -0.43
C ASP A 23 4.50 -25.44 -1.15
N GLN A 24 4.48 -24.34 -0.39
CA GLN A 24 4.21 -22.99 -0.92
C GLN A 24 5.09 -22.63 -2.09
N ILE A 25 6.40 -22.94 -1.99
CA ILE A 25 7.37 -22.57 -3.03
C ILE A 25 7.12 -23.39 -4.31
N GLY A 26 6.84 -24.68 -4.19
CA GLY A 26 6.53 -25.53 -5.34
C GLY A 26 5.25 -25.11 -6.04
N ILE A 27 4.20 -24.78 -5.27
CA ILE A 27 2.92 -24.30 -5.81
C ILE A 27 3.11 -22.95 -6.53
N ASP A 28 3.81 -22.00 -5.92
CA ASP A 28 4.05 -20.68 -6.52
C ASP A 28 4.85 -20.79 -7.81
N ARG A 29 5.92 -21.58 -7.83
CA ARG A 29 6.71 -21.87 -9.04
C ARG A 29 5.88 -22.52 -10.13
N MET A 30 5.08 -23.52 -9.78
CA MET A 30 4.19 -24.20 -10.73
C MET A 30 3.23 -23.21 -11.39
N MET A 31 2.65 -22.26 -10.64
CA MET A 31 1.78 -21.24 -11.21
C MET A 31 2.54 -20.25 -12.12
N LEU A 32 3.77 -19.89 -11.76
CA LEU A 32 4.62 -19.04 -12.60
C LEU A 32 5.01 -19.74 -13.91
N ASP A 33 5.36 -21.02 -13.85
CA ASP A 33 5.68 -21.84 -15.02
C ASP A 33 4.45 -22.05 -15.92
N LEU A 34 3.27 -22.22 -15.31
CA LEU A 34 2.00 -22.33 -16.03
C LEU A 34 1.62 -21.02 -16.76
N ASP A 35 1.96 -19.89 -16.19
CA ASP A 35 1.80 -18.58 -16.85
C ASP A 35 2.82 -18.41 -17.98
N GLY A 36 4.09 -18.72 -17.73
CA GLY A 36 5.19 -18.69 -18.70
C GLY A 36 5.63 -17.30 -19.14
N THR A 37 5.09 -16.20 -18.57
CA THR A 37 5.47 -14.83 -18.92
C THR A 37 6.11 -14.09 -17.73
N LYS A 38 7.02 -13.14 -18.01
CA LYS A 38 7.66 -12.34 -16.97
C LYS A 38 6.66 -11.47 -16.19
N THR A 39 5.61 -11.03 -16.86
CA THR A 39 4.60 -10.08 -16.32
C THR A 39 3.33 -10.79 -15.82
N LYS A 40 3.29 -12.12 -15.84
CA LYS A 40 2.10 -12.91 -15.47
C LYS A 40 0.86 -12.56 -16.30
N SER A 41 1.08 -12.25 -17.59
CA SER A 41 0.02 -11.74 -18.48
C SER A 41 -0.95 -12.80 -18.99
N ASN A 42 -0.61 -14.09 -18.91
CA ASN A 42 -1.48 -15.18 -19.37
C ASN A 42 -2.55 -15.57 -18.34
N LEU A 43 -2.17 -15.72 -17.08
CA LEU A 43 -3.09 -16.05 -15.98
C LEU A 43 -3.60 -14.79 -15.26
N GLY A 44 -2.76 -13.79 -15.16
CA GLY A 44 -2.97 -12.59 -14.38
C GLY A 44 -2.32 -12.66 -13.00
N ALA A 45 -1.57 -11.62 -12.63
CA ALA A 45 -0.90 -11.55 -11.34
C ALA A 45 -1.88 -11.70 -10.16
N ASN A 46 -3.08 -11.11 -10.29
CA ASN A 46 -4.13 -11.21 -9.29
C ASN A 46 -4.66 -12.64 -9.09
N ALA A 47 -4.77 -13.43 -10.16
CA ALA A 47 -5.18 -14.84 -10.06
C ALA A 47 -4.10 -15.67 -9.34
N ILE A 48 -2.84 -15.50 -9.73
CA ILE A 48 -1.69 -16.21 -9.13
C ILE A 48 -1.56 -15.84 -7.65
N LEU A 49 -1.57 -14.54 -7.33
CA LEU A 49 -1.46 -14.06 -5.95
C LEU A 49 -2.63 -14.52 -5.08
N GLY A 50 -3.85 -14.50 -5.63
CA GLY A 50 -5.04 -14.95 -4.90
C GLY A 50 -4.93 -16.41 -4.46
N VAL A 51 -4.42 -17.29 -5.33
CA VAL A 51 -4.21 -18.70 -4.99
C VAL A 51 -3.03 -18.88 -4.03
N SER A 52 -1.92 -18.17 -4.23
CA SER A 52 -0.76 -18.20 -3.33
C SER A 52 -1.15 -17.82 -1.89
N LEU A 53 -1.92 -16.75 -1.73
CA LEU A 53 -2.44 -16.31 -0.41
C LEU A 53 -3.40 -17.34 0.20
N ALA A 54 -4.27 -17.95 -0.61
CA ALA A 54 -5.20 -18.98 -0.15
C ALA A 54 -4.46 -20.23 0.33
N VAL A 55 -3.40 -20.65 -0.35
CA VAL A 55 -2.54 -21.78 0.05
C VAL A 55 -1.88 -21.48 1.40
N ALA A 56 -1.29 -20.30 1.58
CA ALA A 56 -0.69 -19.91 2.86
C ALA A 56 -1.72 -19.89 4.00
N ALA A 57 -2.94 -19.41 3.72
CA ALA A 57 -4.02 -19.39 4.70
C ALA A 57 -4.48 -20.81 5.06
N ALA A 58 -4.63 -21.70 4.07
CA ALA A 58 -5.01 -23.11 4.29
C ALA A 58 -3.94 -23.88 5.05
N ALA A 59 -2.65 -23.63 4.77
CA ALA A 59 -1.55 -24.21 5.53
C ALA A 59 -1.57 -23.78 7.00
N ALA A 60 -1.77 -22.48 7.26
CA ALA A 60 -1.91 -21.95 8.61
C ALA A 60 -3.09 -22.58 9.36
N ASP A 61 -4.25 -22.68 8.71
CA ASP A 61 -5.47 -23.30 9.27
C ASP A 61 -5.26 -24.77 9.61
N SER A 62 -4.60 -25.52 8.72
CA SER A 62 -4.26 -26.94 8.94
C SER A 62 -3.39 -27.18 10.18
N LEU A 63 -2.61 -26.16 10.59
CA LEU A 63 -1.78 -26.20 11.80
C LEU A 63 -2.48 -25.57 13.01
N GLY A 64 -3.70 -25.05 12.87
CA GLY A 64 -4.39 -24.32 13.93
C GLY A 64 -3.70 -23.01 14.29
N LEU A 65 -2.97 -22.39 13.34
CA LEU A 65 -2.21 -21.16 13.56
C LEU A 65 -2.86 -19.97 12.82
N PRO A 66 -2.81 -18.76 13.39
CA PRO A 66 -3.14 -17.58 12.62
C PRO A 66 -2.06 -17.33 11.53
N VAL A 67 -2.47 -16.80 10.36
CA VAL A 67 -1.59 -16.59 9.19
C VAL A 67 -0.32 -15.81 9.54
N TRP A 68 -0.44 -14.76 10.37
CA TRP A 68 0.73 -13.97 10.78
C TRP A 68 1.78 -14.79 11.55
N ARG A 69 1.33 -15.79 12.31
CA ARG A 69 2.20 -16.70 13.06
C ARG A 69 2.86 -17.72 12.13
N TYR A 70 2.08 -18.27 11.21
CA TYR A 70 2.58 -19.23 10.22
C TYR A 70 3.67 -18.59 9.34
N LEU A 71 3.41 -17.42 8.78
CA LEU A 71 4.36 -16.72 7.90
C LEU A 71 5.55 -16.11 8.65
N GLY A 72 5.30 -15.53 9.81
CA GLY A 72 6.30 -14.75 10.55
C GLY A 72 7.09 -15.57 11.59
N GLY A 73 6.68 -16.80 11.87
CA GLY A 73 7.33 -17.67 12.84
C GLY A 73 7.22 -17.18 14.30
N VAL A 74 8.12 -17.67 15.16
CA VAL A 74 8.07 -17.43 16.61
C VAL A 74 8.30 -15.96 17.01
N ASN A 75 8.96 -15.18 16.17
CA ASN A 75 9.28 -13.77 16.45
C ASN A 75 8.27 -12.76 15.88
N ALA A 76 7.27 -13.22 15.14
CA ALA A 76 6.21 -12.35 14.63
C ALA A 76 5.31 -11.85 15.77
N LYS A 77 5.64 -10.71 16.34
CA LYS A 77 4.95 -10.13 17.51
C LYS A 77 4.90 -8.60 17.51
N VAL A 78 5.43 -7.98 16.48
CA VAL A 78 5.49 -6.51 16.36
C VAL A 78 4.57 -6.06 15.26
N LEU A 79 3.60 -5.21 15.60
CA LEU A 79 2.78 -4.52 14.59
C LEU A 79 3.62 -3.45 13.89
N PRO A 80 3.51 -3.30 12.56
CA PRO A 80 4.19 -2.23 11.85
C PRO A 80 3.63 -0.86 12.25
N VAL A 81 4.43 0.18 12.07
CA VAL A 81 3.91 1.55 12.10
C VAL A 81 2.93 1.70 10.94
N PRO A 82 1.68 2.14 11.18
CA PRO A 82 0.73 2.32 10.09
C PRO A 82 1.25 3.40 9.13
N MET A 83 1.10 3.14 7.83
CA MET A 83 1.42 4.05 6.75
C MET A 83 0.12 4.43 6.08
N MET A 84 -0.23 5.71 6.08
CA MET A 84 -1.53 6.21 5.65
C MET A 84 -1.35 7.15 4.47
N ASN A 85 -1.93 6.81 3.32
CA ASN A 85 -2.03 7.71 2.19
C ASN A 85 -3.02 8.84 2.51
N ILE A 86 -2.59 10.09 2.43
CA ILE A 86 -3.41 11.26 2.78
C ILE A 86 -3.58 12.27 1.64
N ILE A 87 -2.67 12.26 0.64
CA ILE A 87 -2.81 13.00 -0.62
C ILE A 87 -2.48 12.07 -1.78
N ASN A 88 -3.32 12.08 -2.80
CA ASN A 88 -3.13 11.38 -4.06
C ASN A 88 -2.58 12.32 -5.13
N GLY A 89 -1.73 11.78 -5.99
CA GLY A 89 -1.25 12.41 -7.22
C GLY A 89 -1.13 11.39 -8.34
N GLY A 90 -0.30 11.63 -9.33
CA GLY A 90 -0.07 10.75 -10.46
C GLY A 90 -1.38 10.31 -11.13
N SER A 91 -1.48 9.02 -11.45
CA SER A 91 -2.69 8.44 -12.06
C SER A 91 -3.93 8.40 -11.14
N HIS A 92 -3.77 8.70 -9.84
CA HIS A 92 -4.85 8.73 -8.84
C HIS A 92 -5.46 10.12 -8.63
N SER A 93 -5.03 11.13 -9.38
CA SER A 93 -5.50 12.52 -9.29
C SER A 93 -5.39 13.23 -10.65
N ASP A 94 -6.28 14.17 -10.89
CA ASP A 94 -6.20 15.09 -12.06
C ASP A 94 -5.25 16.27 -11.79
N ALA A 95 -4.63 16.34 -10.63
CA ALA A 95 -3.69 17.40 -10.27
C ALA A 95 -2.33 17.21 -10.95
N PRO A 96 -1.56 18.29 -11.25
CA PRO A 96 -0.24 18.22 -11.84
C PRO A 96 0.83 17.78 -10.81
N ILE A 97 0.60 16.65 -10.15
CA ILE A 97 1.46 16.03 -9.15
C ILE A 97 1.96 14.72 -9.73
N ALA A 98 3.27 14.60 -9.97
CA ALA A 98 3.83 13.42 -10.60
C ALA A 98 3.81 12.19 -9.70
N PHE A 99 4.07 12.35 -8.40
CA PHE A 99 4.11 11.24 -7.44
C PHE A 99 2.70 10.80 -7.05
N GLN A 100 2.50 9.48 -6.99
CA GLN A 100 1.17 8.88 -6.87
C GLN A 100 0.58 9.00 -5.47
N GLU A 101 1.40 8.79 -4.40
CA GLU A 101 0.92 8.78 -3.03
C GLU A 101 1.85 9.54 -2.09
N PHE A 102 1.23 10.30 -1.20
CA PHE A 102 1.88 10.99 -0.10
C PHE A 102 1.33 10.46 1.22
N MET A 103 2.18 9.76 1.94
CA MET A 103 1.81 9.01 3.13
C MET A 103 2.43 9.63 4.38
N ILE A 104 1.73 9.47 5.50
CA ILE A 104 2.27 9.76 6.83
C ILE A 104 2.50 8.48 7.61
N ARG A 105 3.53 8.51 8.45
CA ARG A 105 3.93 7.41 9.33
C ARG A 105 4.14 7.94 10.74
N PRO A 106 3.25 7.63 11.72
CA PRO A 106 3.35 8.10 13.10
C PRO A 106 4.43 7.34 13.88
N VAL A 107 5.71 7.59 13.55
CA VAL A 107 6.89 6.86 14.08
C VAL A 107 7.19 7.17 15.55
N GLY A 108 6.64 8.26 16.08
CA GLY A 108 6.77 8.68 17.48
C GLY A 108 5.77 8.02 18.42
N ALA A 109 4.76 7.32 17.90
CA ALA A 109 3.72 6.69 18.72
C ALA A 109 4.28 5.56 19.59
N GLY A 110 3.77 5.44 20.82
CA GLY A 110 4.11 4.37 21.76
C GLY A 110 3.32 3.07 21.54
N SER A 111 2.24 3.11 20.73
CA SER A 111 1.41 1.96 20.41
C SER A 111 0.73 2.13 19.05
N PHE A 112 0.23 1.00 18.48
CA PHE A 112 -0.53 1.06 17.22
C PHE A 112 -1.80 1.91 17.33
N ARG A 113 -2.53 1.80 18.45
CA ARG A 113 -3.72 2.64 18.72
C ARG A 113 -3.38 4.13 18.69
N GLU A 114 -2.27 4.50 19.34
CA GLU A 114 -1.79 5.87 19.36
C GLU A 114 -1.37 6.35 17.97
N ALA A 115 -0.69 5.49 17.19
CA ALA A 115 -0.32 5.79 15.82
C ALA A 115 -1.56 6.07 14.94
N LEU A 116 -2.63 5.27 15.06
CA LEU A 116 -3.88 5.51 14.34
C LEU A 116 -4.52 6.84 14.74
N ARG A 117 -4.55 7.16 16.04
CA ARG A 117 -5.08 8.45 16.54
C ARG A 117 -4.30 9.62 15.94
N MET A 118 -2.96 9.59 16.04
CA MET A 118 -2.10 10.63 15.47
C MET A 118 -2.34 10.82 13.97
N GLY A 119 -2.42 9.70 13.21
CA GLY A 119 -2.71 9.74 11.78
C GLY A 119 -4.07 10.36 11.46
N ALA A 120 -5.12 10.00 12.20
CA ALA A 120 -6.46 10.56 12.02
C ALA A 120 -6.48 12.08 12.32
N GLU A 121 -5.79 12.54 13.36
CA GLU A 121 -5.70 13.97 13.71
C GLU A 121 -5.00 14.77 12.62
N VAL A 122 -3.89 14.25 12.05
CA VAL A 122 -3.20 14.89 10.92
C VAL A 122 -4.10 14.90 9.68
N PHE A 123 -4.81 13.81 9.39
CA PHE A 123 -5.75 13.74 8.26
C PHE A 123 -6.85 14.80 8.37
N HIS A 124 -7.42 14.98 9.58
CA HIS A 124 -8.43 16.01 9.81
C HIS A 124 -7.87 17.44 9.76
N ALA A 125 -6.64 17.67 10.25
CA ALA A 125 -5.97 18.95 10.11
C ALA A 125 -5.72 19.29 8.63
N LEU A 126 -5.27 18.29 7.84
CA LEU A 126 -5.09 18.42 6.39
C LEU A 126 -6.40 18.78 5.67
N LYS A 127 -7.50 18.08 6.02
CA LYS A 127 -8.83 18.41 5.49
C LYS A 127 -9.18 19.89 5.70
N GLY A 128 -8.92 20.39 6.89
CA GLY A 128 -9.16 21.80 7.24
C GLY A 128 -8.31 22.78 6.42
N LEU A 129 -7.05 22.44 6.12
CA LEU A 129 -6.17 23.24 5.27
C LEU A 129 -6.62 23.26 3.82
N ILE A 130 -6.96 22.09 3.26
CA ILE A 130 -7.48 21.96 1.90
C ILE A 130 -8.77 22.81 1.74
N HIS A 131 -9.70 22.70 2.70
CA HIS A 131 -10.93 23.47 2.70
C HIS A 131 -10.67 25.00 2.81
N ALA A 132 -9.73 25.42 3.64
CA ALA A 132 -9.37 26.83 3.81
C ALA A 132 -8.77 27.44 2.53
N ARG A 133 -8.11 26.62 1.69
CA ARG A 133 -7.66 27.04 0.35
C ARG A 133 -8.77 27.00 -0.71
N GLY A 134 -10.00 26.62 -0.36
CA GLY A 134 -11.14 26.50 -1.30
C GLY A 134 -11.03 25.29 -2.22
N LEU A 135 -10.17 24.30 -1.91
CA LEU A 135 -9.95 23.13 -2.71
C LEU A 135 -10.88 21.98 -2.31
N SER A 136 -11.03 20.99 -3.21
CA SER A 136 -11.87 19.81 -2.98
C SER A 136 -11.29 18.91 -1.88
N THR A 137 -12.13 18.48 -0.96
CA THR A 137 -11.83 17.47 0.05
C THR A 137 -12.38 16.08 -0.33
N ALA A 138 -12.69 15.85 -1.61
CA ALA A 138 -13.01 14.52 -2.10
C ALA A 138 -11.79 13.61 -1.94
N VAL A 139 -12.06 12.33 -1.66
CA VAL A 139 -11.03 11.31 -1.50
C VAL A 139 -10.99 10.41 -2.74
N GLY A 140 -9.78 9.97 -3.10
CA GLY A 140 -9.58 8.96 -4.12
C GLY A 140 -9.87 7.54 -3.61
N ASP A 141 -9.68 6.56 -4.48
CA ASP A 141 -9.94 5.13 -4.21
C ASP A 141 -9.14 4.57 -3.03
N GLU A 142 -7.99 5.18 -2.73
CA GLU A 142 -7.10 4.78 -1.61
C GLU A 142 -7.25 5.66 -0.37
N GLY A 143 -8.29 6.49 -0.31
CA GLY A 143 -8.69 7.24 0.89
C GLY A 143 -7.96 8.56 1.12
N GLY A 144 -6.88 8.88 0.38
CA GLY A 144 -6.22 10.19 0.39
C GLY A 144 -7.05 11.24 -0.33
N PHE A 145 -6.90 12.51 0.03
CA PHE A 145 -7.50 13.63 -0.69
C PHE A 145 -6.88 13.78 -2.08
N ALA A 146 -7.66 14.28 -3.03
CA ALA A 146 -7.22 14.56 -4.40
C ALA A 146 -7.45 16.04 -4.77
N PRO A 147 -6.88 17.00 -4.03
CA PRO A 147 -6.98 18.42 -4.35
C PRO A 147 -6.11 18.76 -5.56
N VAL A 148 -6.52 19.75 -6.35
CA VAL A 148 -5.66 20.32 -7.40
C VAL A 148 -4.64 21.24 -6.72
N LEU A 149 -3.42 20.73 -6.49
CA LEU A 149 -2.28 21.44 -5.93
C LEU A 149 -1.28 21.82 -7.03
N ASP A 150 -0.39 22.75 -6.72
CA ASP A 150 0.57 23.31 -7.69
C ASP A 150 1.79 22.39 -7.95
N GLY A 151 1.78 21.15 -7.42
CA GLY A 151 2.81 20.15 -7.64
C GLY A 151 3.23 19.42 -6.37
N THR A 152 4.28 18.62 -6.48
CA THR A 152 4.81 17.77 -5.41
C THR A 152 5.26 18.55 -4.18
N GLU A 153 5.91 19.70 -4.37
CA GLU A 153 6.38 20.54 -3.26
C GLU A 153 5.24 21.16 -2.46
N ASP A 154 4.17 21.60 -3.13
CA ASP A 154 2.99 22.14 -2.47
C ASP A 154 2.28 21.06 -1.65
N ALA A 155 2.16 19.83 -2.19
CA ALA A 155 1.62 18.68 -1.47
C ALA A 155 2.43 18.36 -0.19
N LEU A 156 3.75 18.31 -0.30
CA LEU A 156 4.63 18.07 0.85
C LEU A 156 4.54 19.17 1.90
N SER A 157 4.54 20.43 1.47
CA SER A 157 4.43 21.60 2.35
C SER A 157 3.11 21.59 3.13
N MET A 158 2.00 21.27 2.45
CA MET A 158 0.69 21.16 3.06
C MET A 158 0.62 20.03 4.10
N ILE A 159 1.29 18.89 3.84
CA ILE A 159 1.37 17.80 4.81
C ILE A 159 2.18 18.20 6.04
N VAL A 160 3.31 18.86 5.86
CA VAL A 160 4.13 19.39 6.98
C VAL A 160 3.30 20.34 7.83
N GLU A 161 2.60 21.29 7.22
CA GLU A 161 1.69 22.22 7.90
C GLU A 161 0.58 21.48 8.67
N ALA A 162 0.00 20.43 8.07
CA ALA A 162 -1.03 19.63 8.71
C ALA A 162 -0.50 18.88 9.95
N VAL A 163 0.72 18.35 9.87
CA VAL A 163 1.39 17.68 11.00
C VAL A 163 1.60 18.67 12.16
N GLU A 164 2.11 19.85 11.87
CA GLU A 164 2.35 20.91 12.87
C GLU A 164 1.03 21.43 13.46
N LYS A 165 0.01 21.64 12.64
CA LYS A 165 -1.33 22.06 13.06
C LYS A 165 -2.02 21.04 13.95
N ALA A 166 -1.74 19.76 13.75
CA ALA A 166 -2.20 18.68 14.62
C ALA A 166 -1.41 18.58 15.94
N GLY A 167 -0.38 19.41 16.13
CA GLY A 167 0.43 19.46 17.34
C GLY A 167 1.60 18.46 17.36
N TYR A 168 1.99 17.93 16.21
CA TYR A 168 3.08 16.97 16.08
C TYR A 168 4.31 17.59 15.40
N LYS A 169 5.46 16.97 15.67
CA LYS A 169 6.73 17.34 15.04
C LYS A 169 6.96 16.50 13.79
N PRO A 170 7.04 17.11 12.59
CA PRO A 170 7.42 16.37 11.38
C PRO A 170 8.89 15.96 11.42
N GLY A 171 9.23 14.83 10.79
CA GLY A 171 10.60 14.36 10.64
C GLY A 171 10.84 12.93 11.08
N ARG A 172 12.10 12.51 11.00
CA ARG A 172 12.53 11.16 11.35
C ARG A 172 12.55 10.96 12.86
N LYS A 173 12.23 9.74 13.32
CA LYS A 173 12.30 9.37 14.75
C LYS A 173 13.69 9.60 15.35
N SER A 174 14.76 9.31 14.61
CA SER A 174 16.15 9.56 15.02
C SER A 174 16.48 11.02 15.28
N GLU A 175 15.69 11.94 14.72
CA GLU A 175 15.84 13.39 14.84
C GLU A 175 14.79 14.00 15.80
N GLY A 176 14.08 13.14 16.54
CA GLY A 176 13.00 13.54 17.45
C GLY A 176 11.69 13.87 16.75
N GLY A 177 11.53 13.51 15.48
CA GLY A 177 10.27 13.61 14.75
C GLY A 177 9.25 12.58 15.23
N GLN A 178 7.97 12.95 15.15
CA GLN A 178 6.85 12.10 15.56
C GLN A 178 6.09 11.55 14.36
N ILE A 179 6.00 12.33 13.28
CA ILE A 179 5.36 11.94 12.02
C ILE A 179 6.39 12.06 10.90
N SER A 180 6.72 10.96 10.25
CA SER A 180 7.53 10.98 9.03
C SER A 180 6.66 10.87 7.79
N ILE A 181 7.13 11.43 6.67
CA ILE A 181 6.48 11.33 5.37
C ILE A 181 7.07 10.13 4.62
N GLY A 182 6.22 9.39 3.92
CA GLY A 182 6.58 8.37 2.95
C GLY A 182 5.99 8.72 1.59
N LEU A 183 6.64 8.31 0.52
CA LEU A 183 6.18 8.54 -0.85
C LEU A 183 6.10 7.21 -1.60
N ASP A 184 5.05 7.03 -2.37
CA ASP A 184 5.02 6.12 -3.50
C ASP A 184 5.10 6.96 -4.79
N CYS A 185 6.26 6.90 -5.42
CA CYS A 185 6.50 7.68 -6.62
C CYS A 185 5.85 7.06 -7.85
N ALA A 186 5.55 5.74 -7.85
CA ALA A 186 5.08 4.99 -9.02
C ALA A 186 5.88 5.34 -10.29
N SER A 187 7.19 5.37 -10.18
CA SER A 187 8.11 6.02 -11.14
C SER A 187 8.08 5.43 -12.56
N SER A 188 7.51 4.23 -12.75
CA SER A 188 7.26 3.68 -14.09
C SER A 188 6.28 4.52 -14.92
N GLU A 189 5.42 5.32 -14.29
CA GLU A 189 4.41 6.15 -14.96
C GLU A 189 5.04 7.35 -15.70
N PHE A 190 6.18 7.84 -15.20
CA PHE A 190 6.92 8.95 -15.79
C PHE A 190 8.33 8.58 -16.29
N TYR A 191 8.58 7.27 -16.50
CA TYR A 191 9.80 6.80 -17.15
C TYR A 191 9.59 6.71 -18.66
N ARG A 192 10.33 7.52 -19.44
CA ARG A 192 10.24 7.58 -20.90
C ARG A 192 11.64 7.73 -21.50
N ASP A 193 11.94 6.97 -22.55
CA ASP A 193 13.18 7.08 -23.33
C ASP A 193 14.48 7.05 -22.52
N GLY A 194 14.50 6.25 -21.44
CA GLY A 194 15.67 6.10 -20.57
C GLY A 194 15.80 7.16 -19.47
N CYS A 195 14.84 8.07 -19.34
CA CYS A 195 14.84 9.15 -18.34
C CYS A 195 13.54 9.16 -17.53
N TYR A 196 13.61 9.75 -16.33
CA TYR A 196 12.42 10.12 -15.55
C TYR A 196 12.09 11.58 -15.86
N ASP A 197 10.86 11.82 -16.33
CA ASP A 197 10.34 13.13 -16.71
C ASP A 197 9.07 13.43 -15.89
N TYR A 198 9.17 14.36 -14.91
CA TYR A 198 8.09 14.70 -13.96
C TYR A 198 8.16 16.14 -13.47
#